data_f64fc5c963940b13f6f64e73a0ff5bb7
#
_entry.id   f64fc5c963940b13f6f64e73a0ff5bb7
#
_cell.length_a   1.000
_cell.length_b   1.000
_cell.length_c   1.000
_cell.angle_alpha   90.00
_cell.angle_beta   90.00
_cell.angle_gamma   90.00
#
_symmetry.space_group_name_H-M   'P 1'
#
loop_
_entity.id
_entity.type
_entity.pdbx_description
1 polymer ?
#
loop_
_entity_poly.entity_id
_entity_poly.type
_entity_poly.pdbx_seq_one_letter_code
_entity_poly.pdbx_strand_id
1 'polypeptide(L)'
;LLTGLADKGKFISTHPEVILKMGTKAVLYETRDMDWGGDTKCYPGFEEFKKHFIQSLSHSGIRILKQYRGNGGNGVFKIIHHPAENEITVIHATEGNKEIHFSIDDFFKEFERFFSGNGLLIDQAWNKNIENGMARCYVTGTRVSGFGYQEINALYQSRNNPGSGYIPAGKRYYFTENCGLFSDLKEVME
;
A
#
# COMPACT_ATOMS: atom_id res chain seq x y z
N LEU A 1 -16.52 -20.88 9.47
CA LEU A 1 -16.04 -21.91 10.40
C LEU A 1 -15.29 -21.31 11.60
N LEU A 2 -14.22 -20.53 11.37
CA LEU A 2 -13.43 -19.96 12.48
C LEU A 2 -14.22 -18.97 13.34
N THR A 3 -15.05 -18.14 12.74
CA THR A 3 -15.96 -17.22 13.46
C THR A 3 -16.87 -18.01 14.40
N GLY A 4 -17.52 -19.06 13.91
CA GLY A 4 -18.39 -19.87 14.75
C GLY A 4 -17.67 -20.66 15.85
N LEU A 5 -16.36 -20.85 15.77
CA LEU A 5 -15.54 -21.37 16.87
C LEU A 5 -15.21 -20.28 17.89
N ALA A 6 -14.87 -19.07 17.41
CA ALA A 6 -14.64 -17.92 18.29
C ALA A 6 -15.89 -17.57 19.10
N ASP A 7 -17.07 -17.55 18.47
CA ASP A 7 -18.37 -17.30 19.12
C ASP A 7 -18.69 -18.33 20.22
N LYS A 8 -18.15 -19.54 20.10
CA LYS A 8 -18.24 -20.60 21.11
C LYS A 8 -17.14 -20.52 22.19
N GLY A 9 -16.42 -19.40 22.27
CA GLY A 9 -15.37 -19.17 23.24
C GLY A 9 -14.08 -19.96 23.01
N LYS A 10 -13.88 -20.52 21.81
CA LYS A 10 -12.61 -21.18 21.47
C LYS A 10 -11.56 -20.14 21.12
N PHE A 11 -10.36 -20.27 21.72
CA PHE A 11 -9.25 -19.39 21.40
C PHE A 11 -8.80 -19.61 19.95
N ILE A 12 -8.72 -18.51 19.21
CA ILE A 12 -8.20 -18.47 17.85
C ILE A 12 -7.11 -17.38 17.83
N SER A 13 -5.89 -17.74 17.41
CA SER A 13 -4.68 -16.89 17.53
C SER A 13 -4.81 -15.51 16.89
N THR A 14 -5.62 -15.37 15.84
CA THR A 14 -6.07 -14.07 15.32
C THR A 14 -7.57 -14.19 15.08
N HIS A 15 -8.37 -13.38 15.77
CA HIS A 15 -9.82 -13.41 15.62
C HIS A 15 -10.20 -13.18 14.15
N PRO A 16 -11.12 -13.97 13.56
CA PRO A 16 -11.47 -13.87 12.14
C PRO A 16 -11.87 -12.46 11.70
N GLU A 17 -12.58 -11.71 12.53
CA GLU A 17 -12.96 -10.33 12.25
C GLU A 17 -11.75 -9.39 12.15
N VAL A 18 -10.72 -9.63 12.96
CA VAL A 18 -9.46 -8.87 12.86
C VAL A 18 -8.77 -9.16 11.53
N ILE A 19 -8.74 -10.44 11.10
CA ILE A 19 -8.18 -10.81 9.79
C ILE A 19 -8.96 -10.13 8.66
N LEU A 20 -10.28 -10.12 8.74
CA LEU A 20 -11.12 -9.49 7.71
C LEU A 20 -10.89 -7.97 7.63
N LYS A 21 -10.67 -7.32 8.76
CA LYS A 21 -10.44 -5.89 8.86
C LYS A 21 -9.01 -5.50 8.49
N MET A 22 -8.02 -6.10 9.15
CA MET A 22 -6.61 -5.76 9.03
C MET A 22 -5.91 -6.44 7.83
N GLY A 23 -6.48 -7.53 7.31
CA GLY A 23 -5.92 -8.30 6.20
C GLY A 23 -6.15 -7.68 4.82
N THR A 24 -6.74 -6.50 4.73
CA THR A 24 -7.02 -5.80 3.48
C THR A 24 -6.35 -4.43 3.47
N LYS A 25 -6.14 -3.86 2.29
CA LYS A 25 -5.56 -2.51 2.19
C LYS A 25 -6.52 -1.39 2.60
N ALA A 26 -7.80 -1.69 2.83
CA ALA A 26 -8.74 -0.72 3.39
C ALA A 26 -8.29 -0.21 4.76
N VAL A 27 -7.54 -1.00 5.52
CA VAL A 27 -6.96 -0.55 6.80
C VAL A 27 -6.15 0.74 6.66
N LEU A 28 -5.48 0.97 5.54
CA LEU A 28 -4.73 2.20 5.29
C LEU A 28 -5.64 3.44 5.26
N TYR A 29 -6.85 3.29 4.78
CA TYR A 29 -7.86 4.33 4.79
C TYR A 29 -8.51 4.48 6.17
N GLU A 30 -8.81 3.37 6.84
CA GLU A 30 -9.41 3.36 8.18
C GLU A 30 -8.49 4.00 9.24
N THR A 31 -7.17 3.89 9.05
CA THR A 31 -6.16 4.44 9.98
C THR A 31 -5.53 5.75 9.51
N ARG A 32 -6.06 6.39 8.47
CA ARG A 32 -5.46 7.60 7.87
C ARG A 32 -5.35 8.79 8.82
N ASP A 33 -6.25 8.88 9.80
CA ASP A 33 -6.32 9.96 10.76
C ASP A 33 -5.57 9.64 12.08
N MET A 34 -4.87 8.50 12.13
CA MET A 34 -3.99 8.13 13.26
C MET A 34 -2.60 8.75 13.07
N ASP A 35 -1.79 8.83 14.14
CA ASP A 35 -0.46 9.45 14.13
C ASP A 35 0.49 8.85 13.10
N TRP A 36 0.30 7.58 12.73
CA TRP A 36 1.04 6.89 11.68
C TRP A 36 0.32 6.89 10.31
N GLY A 37 -0.84 7.54 10.24
CA GLY A 37 -1.65 7.62 9.02
C GLY A 37 -1.04 8.55 7.98
N GLY A 38 -1.73 8.70 6.87
CA GLY A 38 -1.31 9.58 5.79
C GLY A 38 -2.41 9.86 4.78
N ASP A 39 -2.17 10.81 3.88
CA ASP A 39 -3.14 11.16 2.84
C ASP A 39 -3.53 9.92 2.02
N THR A 40 -4.65 9.35 2.40
CA THR A 40 -5.19 8.13 1.83
C THR A 40 -6.67 8.31 1.52
N LYS A 41 -7.08 7.90 0.31
CA LYS A 41 -8.47 7.88 -0.13
C LYS A 41 -8.90 6.45 -0.45
N CYS A 42 -10.18 6.19 -0.39
CA CYS A 42 -10.79 4.92 -0.76
C CYS A 42 -11.85 5.16 -1.82
N TYR A 43 -11.78 4.40 -2.90
CA TYR A 43 -12.78 4.42 -3.96
C TYR A 43 -13.52 3.08 -3.96
N PRO A 44 -14.75 3.03 -3.42
CA PRO A 44 -15.53 1.80 -3.32
C PRO A 44 -16.17 1.39 -4.65
N GLY A 45 -16.17 2.25 -5.66
CA GLY A 45 -16.74 2.02 -6.97
C GLY A 45 -16.02 2.78 -8.07
N PHE A 46 -16.20 2.30 -9.30
CA PHE A 46 -15.53 2.85 -10.48
C PHE A 46 -15.93 4.31 -10.75
N GLU A 47 -17.21 4.66 -10.60
CA GLU A 47 -17.69 6.03 -10.85
C GLU A 47 -17.09 7.03 -9.83
N GLU A 48 -16.96 6.64 -8.56
CA GLU A 48 -16.29 7.46 -7.54
C GLU A 48 -14.81 7.64 -7.86
N PHE A 49 -14.15 6.56 -8.31
CA PHE A 49 -12.76 6.62 -8.74
C PHE A 49 -12.58 7.57 -9.91
N LYS A 50 -13.39 7.41 -10.98
CA LYS A 50 -13.34 8.25 -12.18
C LYS A 50 -13.56 9.73 -11.86
N LYS A 51 -14.51 10.01 -10.98
CA LYS A 51 -14.90 11.38 -10.60
C LYS A 51 -13.82 12.12 -9.81
N HIS A 52 -13.10 11.41 -8.92
CA HIS A 52 -12.27 12.08 -7.92
C HIS A 52 -10.76 11.83 -8.07
N PHE A 53 -10.36 10.75 -8.76
CA PHE A 53 -8.93 10.38 -8.81
C PHE A 53 -8.08 11.40 -9.56
N ILE A 54 -8.54 11.90 -10.71
CA ILE A 54 -7.75 12.88 -11.50
C ILE A 54 -7.50 14.15 -10.70
N GLN A 55 -8.46 14.62 -9.94
CA GLN A 55 -8.27 15.78 -9.07
C GLN A 55 -7.20 15.51 -8.00
N SER A 56 -7.24 14.32 -7.38
CA SER A 56 -6.25 13.87 -6.41
C SER A 56 -4.85 13.80 -7.02
N LEU A 57 -4.75 13.19 -8.20
CA LEU A 57 -3.51 13.02 -8.94
C LEU A 57 -2.93 14.35 -9.42
N SER A 58 -3.76 15.25 -9.95
CA SER A 58 -3.33 16.57 -10.43
C SER A 58 -2.78 17.45 -9.31
N HIS A 59 -3.33 17.32 -8.10
CA HIS A 59 -2.85 18.08 -6.94
C HIS A 59 -1.45 17.65 -6.49
N SER A 60 -1.14 16.36 -6.52
CA SER A 60 0.12 15.80 -5.99
C SER A 60 1.12 15.41 -7.08
N GLY A 61 0.71 15.31 -8.35
CA GLY A 61 1.51 14.84 -9.48
C GLY A 61 1.77 13.33 -9.48
N ILE A 62 1.87 12.71 -8.30
CA ILE A 62 2.15 11.28 -8.12
C ILE A 62 1.27 10.70 -7.03
N ARG A 63 0.62 9.56 -7.32
CA ARG A 63 -0.18 8.78 -6.36
C ARG A 63 0.18 7.31 -6.43
N ILE A 64 -0.14 6.57 -5.37
CA ILE A 64 -0.05 5.10 -5.33
C ILE A 64 -1.45 4.52 -5.26
N LEU A 65 -1.82 3.77 -6.30
CA LEU A 65 -3.04 2.98 -6.28
C LEU A 65 -2.74 1.56 -5.80
N LYS A 66 -3.60 1.06 -4.93
CA LYS A 66 -3.50 -0.29 -4.37
C LYS A 66 -4.84 -0.99 -4.48
N GLN A 67 -4.87 -2.18 -5.10
CA GLN A 67 -6.07 -3.02 -5.08
C GLN A 67 -6.40 -3.47 -3.65
N TYR A 68 -7.67 -3.74 -3.38
CA TYR A 68 -8.20 -4.12 -2.06
C TYR A 68 -7.42 -5.25 -1.39
N ARG A 69 -7.12 -6.32 -2.12
CA ARG A 69 -6.37 -7.49 -1.66
C ARG A 69 -5.16 -7.73 -2.53
N GLY A 70 -4.08 -8.21 -1.95
CA GLY A 70 -2.84 -8.52 -2.63
C GLY A 70 -1.64 -8.42 -1.68
N ASN A 71 -0.59 -9.15 -1.97
CA ASN A 71 0.66 -9.16 -1.22
C ASN A 71 1.86 -8.99 -2.17
N GLY A 72 3.05 -8.78 -1.61
CA GLY A 72 4.30 -8.75 -2.36
C GLY A 72 4.39 -7.69 -3.47
N GLY A 73 3.60 -6.59 -3.38
CA GLY A 73 3.55 -5.57 -4.43
C GLY A 73 2.52 -5.84 -5.52
N ASN A 74 1.88 -7.03 -5.51
CA ASN A 74 0.83 -7.33 -6.47
C ASN A 74 -0.36 -6.37 -6.30
N GLY A 75 -0.81 -5.77 -7.42
CA GLY A 75 -1.85 -4.74 -7.43
C GLY A 75 -1.46 -3.44 -6.70
N VAL A 76 -0.18 -3.09 -6.75
CA VAL A 76 0.35 -1.79 -6.28
C VAL A 76 0.95 -1.07 -7.48
N PHE A 77 0.44 0.14 -7.75
CA PHE A 77 0.80 0.93 -8.92
C PHE A 77 1.20 2.34 -8.51
N LYS A 78 2.32 2.81 -9.02
CA LYS A 78 2.70 4.22 -8.98
C LYS A 78 2.12 4.89 -10.23
N ILE A 79 1.38 5.95 -10.01
CA ILE A 79 0.70 6.71 -11.06
C ILE A 79 1.32 8.09 -11.11
N ILE A 80 1.76 8.50 -12.29
CA ILE A 80 2.38 9.81 -12.52
C ILE A 80 1.55 10.56 -13.56
N HIS A 81 1.21 11.80 -13.28
CA HIS A 81 0.46 12.66 -14.19
C HIS A 81 1.40 13.55 -15.00
N HIS A 82 1.18 13.60 -16.29
CA HIS A 82 1.85 14.50 -17.24
C HIS A 82 0.82 15.46 -17.85
N PRO A 83 0.51 16.60 -17.17
CA PRO A 83 -0.58 17.48 -17.59
C PRO A 83 -0.40 18.09 -18.98
N ALA A 84 0.85 18.37 -19.36
CA ALA A 84 1.17 18.99 -20.67
C ALA A 84 0.83 18.05 -21.84
N GLU A 85 1.02 16.75 -21.66
CA GLU A 85 0.78 15.71 -22.66
C GLU A 85 -0.61 15.07 -22.52
N ASN A 86 -1.37 15.44 -21.47
CA ASN A 86 -2.63 14.78 -21.09
C ASN A 86 -2.49 13.27 -20.93
N GLU A 87 -1.39 12.83 -20.32
CA GLU A 87 -0.96 11.45 -20.23
C GLU A 87 -0.75 11.03 -18.76
N ILE A 88 -0.90 9.74 -18.53
CA ILE A 88 -0.66 9.08 -17.25
C ILE A 88 0.38 7.98 -17.45
N THR A 89 1.45 8.00 -16.66
CA THR A 89 2.39 6.88 -16.56
C THR A 89 2.02 5.98 -15.39
N VAL A 90 1.97 4.68 -15.64
CA VAL A 90 1.71 3.63 -14.67
C VAL A 90 2.93 2.74 -14.52
N ILE A 91 3.39 2.54 -13.28
CA ILE A 91 4.47 1.61 -12.93
C ILE A 91 3.94 0.59 -11.93
N HIS A 92 3.95 -0.69 -12.29
CA HIS A 92 3.55 -1.78 -11.40
C HIS A 92 4.70 -2.23 -10.52
N ALA A 93 4.47 -2.40 -9.23
CA ALA A 93 5.52 -2.70 -8.24
C ALA A 93 6.24 -4.05 -8.47
N THR A 94 5.66 -4.97 -9.24
CA THR A 94 6.26 -6.29 -9.52
C THR A 94 6.87 -6.39 -10.93
N GLU A 95 6.77 -5.34 -11.74
CA GLU A 95 7.17 -5.37 -13.17
C GLU A 95 8.46 -4.57 -13.47
N GLY A 96 9.34 -4.46 -12.50
CA GLY A 96 10.69 -3.97 -12.74
C GLY A 96 10.81 -2.52 -13.15
N ASN A 97 9.96 -1.64 -12.62
CA ASN A 97 9.90 -0.21 -12.97
C ASN A 97 9.57 0.05 -14.46
N LYS A 98 8.94 -0.92 -15.12
CA LYS A 98 8.45 -0.73 -16.49
C LYS A 98 7.37 0.36 -16.48
N GLU A 99 7.58 1.38 -17.28
CA GLU A 99 6.63 2.46 -17.50
C GLU A 99 5.66 2.08 -18.62
N ILE A 100 4.38 2.26 -18.37
CA ILE A 100 3.30 2.11 -19.34
C ILE A 100 2.55 3.43 -19.39
N HIS A 101 2.38 3.97 -20.59
CA HIS A 101 1.77 5.26 -20.85
C HIS A 101 0.34 5.09 -21.35
N PHE A 102 -0.58 5.87 -20.79
CA PHE A 102 -2.00 5.83 -21.10
C PHE A 102 -2.54 7.23 -21.34
N SER A 103 -3.48 7.36 -22.28
CA SER A 103 -4.42 8.47 -22.22
C SER A 103 -5.25 8.36 -20.94
N ILE A 104 -5.85 9.47 -20.48
CA ILE A 104 -6.74 9.44 -19.29
C ILE A 104 -7.89 8.44 -19.47
N ASP A 105 -8.48 8.37 -20.64
CA ASP A 105 -9.60 7.46 -20.91
C ASP A 105 -9.16 5.98 -20.90
N ASP A 106 -8.03 5.67 -21.49
CA ASP A 106 -7.52 4.28 -21.51
C ASP A 106 -7.02 3.84 -20.13
N PHE A 107 -6.48 4.77 -19.34
CA PHE A 107 -6.16 4.52 -17.94
C PHE A 107 -7.41 4.09 -17.16
N PHE A 108 -8.51 4.80 -17.28
CA PHE A 108 -9.74 4.41 -16.59
C PHE A 108 -10.30 3.07 -17.08
N LYS A 109 -10.29 2.80 -18.39
CA LYS A 109 -10.70 1.49 -18.92
C LYS A 109 -9.85 0.35 -18.33
N GLU A 110 -8.53 0.53 -18.27
CA GLU A 110 -7.63 -0.47 -17.70
C GLU A 110 -7.87 -0.72 -16.21
N PHE A 111 -8.18 0.34 -15.45
CA PHE A 111 -8.39 0.25 -14.00
C PHE A 111 -9.81 -0.16 -13.58
N GLU A 112 -10.79 -0.15 -14.47
CA GLU A 112 -12.17 -0.58 -14.20
C GLU A 112 -12.23 -2.01 -13.66
N ARG A 113 -11.38 -2.90 -14.15
CA ARG A 113 -11.31 -4.31 -13.72
C ARG A 113 -11.11 -4.50 -12.21
N PHE A 114 -10.50 -3.54 -11.52
CA PHE A 114 -10.26 -3.62 -10.08
C PHE A 114 -11.52 -3.41 -9.23
N PHE A 115 -12.62 -3.00 -9.84
CA PHE A 115 -13.92 -2.80 -9.18
C PHE A 115 -14.88 -3.98 -9.38
N SER A 116 -14.48 -5.05 -10.06
CA SER A 116 -15.30 -6.25 -10.24
C SER A 116 -15.61 -6.91 -8.91
N GLY A 117 -16.84 -7.38 -8.73
CA GLY A 117 -17.32 -7.95 -7.47
C GLY A 117 -17.35 -6.89 -6.36
N ASN A 118 -16.69 -7.17 -5.24
CA ASN A 118 -16.53 -6.24 -4.12
C ASN A 118 -15.15 -5.55 -4.14
N GLY A 119 -14.59 -5.33 -5.33
CA GLY A 119 -13.31 -4.67 -5.50
C GLY A 119 -13.38 -3.18 -5.15
N LEU A 120 -12.27 -2.65 -4.65
CA LEU A 120 -12.07 -1.22 -4.42
C LEU A 120 -10.61 -0.87 -4.65
N LEU A 121 -10.33 0.42 -4.83
CA LEU A 121 -8.97 0.94 -4.88
C LEU A 121 -8.69 1.86 -3.69
N ILE A 122 -7.51 1.71 -3.14
CA ILE A 122 -6.93 2.63 -2.17
C ILE A 122 -5.94 3.53 -2.92
N ASP A 123 -6.11 4.82 -2.76
CA ASP A 123 -5.27 5.87 -3.32
C ASP A 123 -4.49 6.51 -2.19
N GLN A 124 -3.17 6.45 -2.23
CA GLN A 124 -2.28 6.95 -1.20
C GLN A 124 -1.28 7.94 -1.79
N ALA A 125 -0.93 8.98 -1.04
CA ALA A 125 0.15 9.89 -1.41
C ALA A 125 1.46 9.13 -1.67
N TRP A 126 2.22 9.58 -2.67
CA TRP A 126 3.57 9.09 -2.88
C TRP A 126 4.48 9.57 -1.74
N ASN A 127 5.12 8.62 -1.07
CA ASN A 127 6.14 8.93 -0.08
C ASN A 127 7.53 8.67 -0.70
N LYS A 128 8.25 9.75 -1.01
CA LYS A 128 9.60 9.67 -1.57
C LYS A 128 10.62 8.99 -0.64
N ASN A 129 10.35 8.96 0.67
CA ASN A 129 11.21 8.29 1.65
C ASN A 129 11.19 6.76 1.52
N ILE A 130 10.35 6.19 0.65
CA ILE A 130 10.36 4.74 0.36
C ILE A 130 11.73 4.24 -0.10
N GLU A 131 12.55 5.11 -0.68
CA GLU A 131 13.93 4.81 -1.10
C GLU A 131 14.83 4.48 0.09
N ASN A 132 14.49 4.98 1.27
CA ASN A 132 15.18 4.67 2.53
C ASN A 132 14.68 3.37 3.18
N GLY A 133 13.80 2.63 2.51
CA GLY A 133 13.22 1.41 3.04
C GLY A 133 11.94 1.65 3.84
N MET A 134 11.50 0.61 4.53
CA MET A 134 10.26 0.60 5.29
C MET A 134 10.48 -0.03 6.67
N ALA A 135 10.13 0.70 7.72
CA ALA A 135 10.03 0.13 9.06
C ALA A 135 8.71 -0.65 9.21
N ARG A 136 8.75 -1.74 9.95
CA ARG A 136 7.60 -2.55 10.35
C ARG A 136 7.60 -2.66 11.87
N CYS A 137 6.47 -2.36 12.48
CA CYS A 137 6.25 -2.61 13.90
C CYS A 137 5.36 -3.84 14.04
N TYR A 138 5.82 -4.82 14.81
CA TYR A 138 5.06 -6.02 15.13
C TYR A 138 4.42 -5.85 16.50
N VAL A 139 3.10 -5.91 16.56
CA VAL A 139 2.31 -5.70 17.78
C VAL A 139 1.60 -7.00 18.13
N THR A 140 1.65 -7.39 19.41
CA THR A 140 0.92 -8.53 19.97
C THR A 140 0.05 -8.05 21.12
N GLY A 141 -1.26 -8.10 20.94
CA GLY A 141 -2.19 -7.44 21.85
C GLY A 141 -2.00 -5.92 21.79
N THR A 142 -1.57 -5.33 22.89
CA THR A 142 -1.29 -3.88 23.02
C THR A 142 0.20 -3.55 23.16
N ARG A 143 1.07 -4.51 22.91
CA ARG A 143 2.52 -4.35 23.10
C ARG A 143 3.28 -4.56 21.82
N VAL A 144 4.32 -3.77 21.62
CA VAL A 144 5.30 -4.00 20.56
C VAL A 144 6.12 -5.23 20.90
N SER A 145 6.16 -6.20 19.99
CA SER A 145 6.92 -7.45 20.12
C SER A 145 8.21 -7.48 19.31
N GLY A 146 8.45 -6.48 18.48
CA GLY A 146 9.66 -6.33 17.69
C GLY A 146 9.49 -5.43 16.49
N PHE A 147 10.58 -5.24 15.76
CA PHE A 147 10.63 -4.42 14.57
C PHE A 147 11.24 -5.15 13.39
N GLY A 148 10.91 -4.71 12.20
CA GLY A 148 11.57 -5.09 10.97
C GLY A 148 11.95 -3.86 10.16
N TYR A 149 13.06 -3.94 9.47
CA TYR A 149 13.40 -3.01 8.41
C TYR A 149 13.45 -3.79 7.09
N GLN A 150 12.84 -3.24 6.06
CA GLN A 150 12.83 -3.83 4.72
C GLN A 150 13.35 -2.82 3.71
N GLU A 151 14.38 -3.20 2.98
CA GLU A 151 14.79 -2.49 1.79
C GLU A 151 13.68 -2.59 0.73
N ILE A 152 13.39 -1.47 0.07
CA ILE A 152 12.40 -1.43 -1.01
C ILE A 152 13.16 -1.16 -2.31
N ASN A 153 12.93 -1.97 -3.32
CA ASN A 153 13.60 -1.87 -4.63
C ASN A 153 12.63 -1.54 -5.77
N ALA A 154 11.33 -1.36 -5.44
CA ALA A 154 10.27 -1.16 -6.42
C ALA A 154 9.76 0.28 -6.47
N LEU A 155 9.18 0.68 -7.59
CA LEU A 155 8.50 1.97 -7.81
C LEU A 155 9.41 3.20 -7.88
N TYR A 156 10.72 3.04 -7.86
CA TYR A 156 11.69 4.12 -8.11
C TYR A 156 12.93 3.56 -8.82
N GLN A 157 13.63 4.42 -9.54
CA GLN A 157 14.90 4.04 -10.16
C GLN A 157 16.01 4.07 -9.11
N SER A 158 16.51 2.91 -8.74
CA SER A 158 17.69 2.79 -7.88
C SER A 158 18.95 2.94 -8.71
N ARG A 159 19.97 3.60 -8.15
CA ARG A 159 21.33 3.65 -8.75
C ARG A 159 21.91 2.25 -8.98
N ASN A 160 21.48 1.28 -8.19
CA ASN A 160 21.95 -0.10 -8.25
C ASN A 160 21.12 -1.00 -9.18
N ASN A 161 20.03 -0.51 -9.74
CA ASN A 161 19.13 -1.27 -10.62
C ASN A 161 18.53 -0.36 -11.71
N PRO A 162 19.32 0.09 -12.69
CA PRO A 162 18.88 1.03 -13.72
C PRO A 162 18.10 0.36 -14.87
N GLY A 163 17.82 -0.95 -14.81
CA GLY A 163 17.30 -1.73 -15.93
C GLY A 163 15.90 -2.28 -15.74
N SER A 164 15.24 -2.54 -16.87
CA SER A 164 13.99 -3.28 -16.96
C SER A 164 14.20 -4.75 -16.60
N GLY A 165 13.36 -5.30 -15.71
CA GLY A 165 13.38 -6.70 -15.34
C GLY A 165 12.77 -6.95 -13.97
N TYR A 166 12.63 -8.22 -13.59
CA TYR A 166 12.18 -8.58 -12.25
C TYR A 166 13.07 -7.95 -11.18
N ILE A 167 12.47 -7.17 -10.29
CA ILE A 167 13.15 -6.60 -9.14
C ILE A 167 12.89 -7.51 -7.94
N PRO A 168 13.92 -8.15 -7.37
CA PRO A 168 13.75 -8.98 -6.18
C PRO A 168 13.30 -8.13 -5.01
N ALA A 169 12.50 -8.73 -4.12
CA ALA A 169 12.15 -8.10 -2.85
C ALA A 169 13.43 -7.72 -2.09
N GLY A 170 13.46 -6.52 -1.54
CA GLY A 170 14.59 -6.03 -0.76
C GLY A 170 14.83 -6.89 0.50
N LYS A 171 16.04 -6.82 1.02
CA LYS A 171 16.43 -7.54 2.24
C LYS A 171 15.57 -7.10 3.42
N ARG A 172 15.40 -8.02 4.36
CA ARG A 172 14.69 -7.79 5.61
C ARG A 172 15.62 -8.03 6.79
N TYR A 173 15.56 -7.13 7.76
CA TYR A 173 16.30 -7.20 9.01
C TYR A 173 15.29 -7.17 10.15
N TYR A 174 15.54 -7.94 11.21
CA TYR A 174 14.63 -8.04 12.34
C TYR A 174 15.33 -7.61 13.62
N PHE A 175 14.59 -6.92 14.48
CA PHE A 175 15.10 -6.32 15.71
C PHE A 175 14.14 -6.63 16.86
N THR A 176 14.69 -6.70 18.06
CA THR A 176 13.89 -6.85 19.28
C THR A 176 13.13 -5.55 19.58
N GLU A 177 12.12 -5.65 20.45
CA GLU A 177 11.31 -4.54 20.93
C GLU A 177 12.11 -3.45 21.67
N ASN A 178 13.33 -3.77 22.12
CA ASN A 178 14.22 -2.86 22.84
C ASN A 178 15.31 -2.22 21.97
N CYS A 179 15.20 -2.37 20.64
CA CYS A 179 16.15 -1.74 19.73
C CYS A 179 16.00 -0.22 19.71
N GLY A 180 17.04 0.51 20.13
CA GLY A 180 17.03 1.97 20.24
C GLY A 180 16.79 2.71 18.91
N LEU A 181 17.01 2.06 17.76
CA LEU A 181 16.71 2.64 16.45
C LEU A 181 15.21 2.90 16.23
N PHE A 182 14.34 2.26 17.00
CA PHE A 182 12.90 2.32 16.84
C PHE A 182 12.19 2.81 18.11
N SER A 183 12.90 3.48 19.03
CA SER A 183 12.31 3.99 20.29
C SER A 183 11.11 4.89 20.05
N ASP A 184 11.23 5.86 19.15
CA ASP A 184 10.15 6.80 18.85
C ASP A 184 8.95 6.10 18.21
N LEU A 185 9.19 5.12 17.32
CA LEU A 185 8.13 4.32 16.74
C LEU A 185 7.43 3.46 17.80
N LYS A 186 8.17 2.94 18.79
CA LYS A 186 7.60 2.17 19.90
C LYS A 186 6.67 3.04 20.73
N GLU A 187 7.08 4.24 21.09
CA GLU A 187 6.29 5.20 21.87
C GLU A 187 4.96 5.54 21.18
N VAL A 188 4.98 5.74 19.86
CA VAL A 188 3.76 6.02 19.09
C VAL A 188 2.81 4.81 19.01
N MET A 189 3.34 3.58 19.08
CA MET A 189 2.58 2.34 18.87
C MET A 189 2.05 1.69 20.15
N GLU A 190 2.51 2.08 21.32
CA GLU A 190 2.07 1.63 22.65
C GLU A 190 1.19 2.68 23.36
#